data_dbdc80d6a7230096675957a14aa10310
#
_entry.id   dbdc80d6a7230096675957a14aa10310
#
_cell.length_a   1.000
_cell.length_b   1.000
_cell.length_c   1.000
_cell.angle_alpha   90.00
_cell.angle_beta   90.00
_cell.angle_gamma   90.00
#
_symmetry.space_group_name_H-M   'P 1'
#
loop_
_entity.id
_entity.type
_entity.pdbx_description
1 polymer ?
#
loop_
_entity_poly.entity_id
_entity_poly.type
_entity_poly.pdbx_seq_one_letter_code
_entity_poly.pdbx_strand_id
1 'polypeptide(L)'
;MFGKKKKPFNPYENRADELLYEVWEERDRVYEKTTQVITRLGVIGLYPEGADRKKAVSDAEKTKQSLLVAIGAYDTARMEYNDYVKKYAEKFDSPKKEWTTTSHEIVEWAYRFYNKE
;
A
#
# COMPACT_ATOMS: atom_id res chain seq x y z
N MET A 1 -4.77 -40.06 5.46
CA MET A 1 -4.91 -39.75 5.08
C MET A 1 -5.01 -39.55 4.72
N PHE A 2 -5.04 -39.66 5.06
CA PHE A 2 -5.53 -39.71 4.66
C PHE A 2 -5.75 -39.29 3.53
N GLY A 3 -5.70 -39.30 2.74
CA GLY A 3 -6.17 -39.20 1.36
C GLY A 3 -6.03 -37.93 0.61
N LYS A 4 -5.49 -36.92 1.18
CA LYS A 4 -5.25 -35.68 0.44
C LYS A 4 -3.93 -35.74 -0.27
N LYS A 5 -3.99 -35.93 -1.56
CA LYS A 5 -2.83 -35.73 -2.40
C LYS A 5 -2.43 -34.25 -2.28
N LYS A 6 -1.20 -34.00 -1.89
CA LYS A 6 -0.64 -32.66 -1.95
C LYS A 6 -0.67 -32.22 -3.41
N LYS A 7 -1.19 -31.02 -3.66
CA LYS A 7 -1.06 -30.41 -4.97
C LYS A 7 0.41 -30.28 -5.32
N PRO A 8 0.82 -30.60 -6.53
CA PRO A 8 2.21 -30.35 -6.93
C PRO A 8 2.52 -28.88 -6.81
N PHE A 9 3.74 -28.59 -6.42
CA PHE A 9 4.21 -27.20 -6.31
C PHE A 9 4.11 -26.49 -7.64
N ASN A 10 3.45 -25.34 -7.66
CA ASN A 10 3.32 -24.51 -8.84
C ASN A 10 4.13 -23.24 -8.63
N PRO A 11 5.30 -23.11 -9.28
CA PRO A 11 6.15 -21.93 -9.08
C PRO A 11 5.49 -20.63 -9.56
N TYR A 12 4.59 -20.71 -10.54
CA TYR A 12 3.87 -19.52 -11.01
C TYR A 12 2.89 -19.01 -9.96
N GLU A 13 2.14 -19.91 -9.34
CA GLU A 13 1.24 -19.52 -8.24
C GLU A 13 2.01 -18.99 -7.04
N ASN A 14 3.13 -19.64 -6.70
CA ASN A 14 3.97 -19.18 -5.61
C ASN A 14 4.48 -17.76 -5.85
N ARG A 15 4.93 -17.49 -7.07
CA ARG A 15 5.43 -16.15 -7.41
C ARG A 15 4.30 -15.11 -7.40
N ALA A 16 3.11 -15.49 -7.87
CA ALA A 16 1.94 -14.60 -7.81
C ALA A 16 1.60 -14.24 -6.37
N ASP A 17 1.66 -15.21 -5.46
CA ASP A 17 1.40 -14.99 -4.04
C ASP A 17 2.43 -14.05 -3.43
N GLU A 18 3.71 -14.20 -3.78
CA GLU A 18 4.77 -13.30 -3.32
C GLU A 18 4.52 -11.87 -3.78
N LEU A 19 4.17 -11.70 -5.06
CA LEU A 19 3.90 -10.39 -5.62
C LEU A 19 2.65 -9.75 -4.99
N LEU A 20 1.62 -10.55 -4.74
CA LEU A 20 0.42 -10.06 -4.06
C LEU A 20 0.72 -9.63 -2.63
N TYR A 21 1.57 -10.37 -1.94
CA TYR A 21 2.00 -10.02 -0.59
C TYR A 21 2.71 -8.67 -0.58
N GLU A 22 3.57 -8.41 -1.58
CA GLU A 22 4.24 -7.12 -1.73
C GLU A 22 3.22 -5.99 -1.93
N VAL A 23 2.16 -6.23 -2.73
CA VAL A 23 1.09 -5.26 -2.93
C VAL A 23 0.42 -4.93 -1.60
N TRP A 24 0.13 -5.96 -0.79
CA TRP A 24 -0.50 -5.76 0.51
C TRP A 24 0.40 -4.98 1.48
N GLU A 25 1.68 -5.28 1.51
CA GLU A 25 2.63 -4.55 2.35
C GLU A 25 2.72 -3.09 1.96
N GLU A 26 2.81 -2.81 0.66
CA GLU A 26 2.89 -1.45 0.17
C GLU A 26 1.56 -0.70 0.36
N ARG A 27 0.42 -1.39 0.24
CA ARG A 27 -0.89 -0.82 0.56
C ARG A 27 -0.94 -0.35 2.01
N ASP A 28 -0.50 -1.20 2.93
CA ASP A 28 -0.49 -0.87 4.34
C ASP A 28 0.43 0.31 4.64
N ARG A 29 1.55 0.40 3.92
CA ARG A 29 2.48 1.52 4.05
C ARG A 29 1.86 2.84 3.58
N VAL A 30 1.15 2.82 2.44
CA VAL A 30 0.43 4.00 1.96
C VAL A 30 -0.60 4.46 2.99
N TYR A 31 -1.36 3.52 3.55
CA TYR A 31 -2.35 3.82 4.58
C TYR A 31 -1.69 4.47 5.80
N GLU A 32 -0.63 3.86 6.31
CA GLU A 32 0.11 4.37 7.47
C GLU A 32 0.69 5.76 7.22
N LYS A 33 1.33 5.96 6.07
CA LYS A 33 1.92 7.26 5.75
C LYS A 33 0.86 8.34 5.58
N THR A 34 -0.31 7.98 5.04
CA THR A 34 -1.43 8.93 4.93
C THR A 34 -1.88 9.38 6.31
N THR A 35 -2.07 8.44 7.25
CA THR A 35 -2.48 8.81 8.60
C THR A 35 -1.43 9.67 9.30
N GLN A 36 -0.16 9.40 9.06
CA GLN A 36 0.93 10.21 9.61
C GLN A 36 0.90 11.64 9.06
N VAL A 37 0.66 11.81 7.75
CA VAL A 37 0.53 13.14 7.14
C VAL A 37 -0.63 13.91 7.79
N ILE A 38 -1.78 13.27 7.92
CA ILE A 38 -2.96 13.91 8.53
C ILE A 38 -2.64 14.36 9.96
N THR A 39 -2.01 13.49 10.74
CA THR A 39 -1.62 13.79 12.12
C THR A 39 -0.65 14.98 12.18
N ARG A 40 0.37 14.98 11.31
CA ARG A 40 1.37 16.05 11.28
C ARG A 40 0.76 17.39 10.88
N LEU A 41 -0.16 17.38 9.91
CA LEU A 41 -0.86 18.61 9.50
C LEU A 41 -1.73 19.15 10.64
N GLY A 42 -2.40 18.26 11.38
CA GLY A 42 -3.21 18.68 12.54
C GLY A 42 -2.38 19.32 13.65
N VAL A 43 -1.17 18.80 13.85
CA VAL A 43 -0.25 19.31 14.89
C VAL A 43 0.21 20.74 14.59
N ILE A 44 0.39 21.10 13.32
CA ILE A 44 0.84 22.45 12.95
C ILE A 44 -0.05 23.52 13.56
N GLY A 45 -1.36 23.30 13.54
CA GLY A 45 -2.34 24.26 14.08
C GLY A 45 -2.26 24.45 15.59
N LEU A 46 -1.55 23.57 16.32
CA LEU A 46 -1.41 23.65 17.76
C LEU A 46 -0.26 24.56 18.18
N TYR A 47 0.63 24.93 17.28
CA TYR A 47 1.79 25.75 17.60
C TYR A 47 1.58 27.19 17.16
N PRO A 48 1.95 28.16 18.01
CA PRO A 48 1.99 29.56 17.59
C PRO A 48 3.12 29.76 16.59
N GLU A 49 3.13 30.88 15.91
CA GLU A 49 4.24 31.19 14.99
C GLU A 49 5.56 31.20 15.74
N GLY A 50 6.61 30.70 15.08
CA GLY A 50 7.95 30.62 15.64
C GLY A 50 8.67 29.35 15.23
N ALA A 51 9.77 29.04 15.93
CA ALA A 51 10.66 27.92 15.60
C ALA A 51 9.96 26.58 15.65
N ASP A 52 9.09 26.38 16.66
CA ASP A 52 8.38 25.09 16.84
C ASP A 52 7.39 24.85 15.70
N ARG A 53 6.69 25.89 15.26
CA ARG A 53 5.78 25.76 14.12
C ARG A 53 6.54 25.49 12.84
N LYS A 54 7.69 26.14 12.62
CA LYS A 54 8.54 25.87 11.46
C LYS A 54 9.01 24.43 11.45
N LYS A 55 9.38 23.89 12.60
CA LYS A 55 9.78 22.48 12.72
C LYS A 55 8.62 21.56 12.39
N ALA A 56 7.42 21.86 12.90
CA ALA A 56 6.23 21.05 12.63
C ALA A 56 5.89 21.04 11.14
N VAL A 57 6.01 22.19 10.46
CA VAL A 57 5.81 22.27 9.00
C VAL A 57 6.86 21.45 8.27
N SER A 58 8.13 21.55 8.66
CA SER A 58 9.21 20.76 8.05
C SER A 58 8.97 19.25 8.23
N ASP A 59 8.55 18.83 9.43
CA ASP A 59 8.25 17.43 9.72
C ASP A 59 7.08 16.93 8.86
N ALA A 60 6.04 17.76 8.69
CA ALA A 60 4.89 17.41 7.84
C ALA A 60 5.33 17.27 6.38
N GLU A 61 6.21 18.15 5.88
CA GLU A 61 6.71 18.04 4.52
C GLU A 61 7.52 16.77 4.29
N LYS A 62 8.36 16.39 5.25
CA LYS A 62 9.12 15.14 5.18
C LYS A 62 8.20 13.92 5.15
N THR A 63 7.16 13.93 5.98
CA THR A 63 6.18 12.85 6.04
C THR A 63 5.41 12.77 4.72
N LYS A 64 5.06 13.91 4.12
CA LYS A 64 4.42 13.98 2.82
C LYS A 64 5.29 13.37 1.73
N GLN A 65 6.60 13.66 1.75
CA GLN A 65 7.52 13.05 0.79
C GLN A 65 7.59 11.52 0.97
N SER A 66 7.57 11.05 2.22
CA SER A 66 7.51 9.61 2.50
C SER A 66 6.24 8.97 1.94
N LEU A 67 5.11 9.69 2.01
CA LEU A 67 3.86 9.22 1.43
C LEU A 67 3.97 9.11 -0.09
N LEU A 68 4.55 10.10 -0.75
CA LEU A 68 4.72 10.07 -2.20
C LEU A 68 5.61 8.88 -2.63
N VAL A 69 6.66 8.60 -1.89
CA VAL A 69 7.50 7.41 -2.13
C VAL A 69 6.71 6.13 -1.96
N ALA A 70 5.90 6.04 -0.89
CA ALA A 70 5.07 4.86 -0.64
C ALA A 70 4.03 4.65 -1.75
N ILE A 71 3.43 5.72 -2.26
CA ILE A 71 2.49 5.65 -3.39
C ILE A 71 3.18 5.09 -4.62
N GLY A 72 4.37 5.56 -4.94
CA GLY A 72 5.13 5.05 -6.08
C GLY A 72 5.46 3.58 -5.94
N ALA A 73 5.89 3.15 -4.75
CA ALA A 73 6.21 1.75 -4.48
C ALA A 73 4.97 0.87 -4.59
N TYR A 74 3.83 1.35 -4.10
CA TYR A 74 2.55 0.64 -4.21
C TYR A 74 2.15 0.48 -5.68
N ASP A 75 2.19 1.55 -6.45
CA ASP A 75 1.80 1.51 -7.86
C ASP A 75 2.70 0.55 -8.64
N THR A 76 4.01 0.54 -8.35
CA THR A 76 4.96 -0.40 -8.97
C THR A 76 4.62 -1.85 -8.61
N ALA A 77 4.40 -2.13 -7.33
CA ALA A 77 4.06 -3.49 -6.88
C ALA A 77 2.77 -3.98 -7.50
N ARG A 78 1.76 -3.12 -7.58
CA ARG A 78 0.48 -3.45 -8.20
C ARG A 78 0.64 -3.76 -9.69
N MET A 79 1.40 -2.94 -10.39
CA MET A 79 1.67 -3.14 -11.80
C MET A 79 2.40 -4.47 -12.05
N GLU A 80 3.42 -4.76 -11.27
CA GLU A 80 4.18 -6.01 -11.38
C GLU A 80 3.29 -7.23 -11.17
N TYR A 81 2.44 -7.20 -10.14
CA TYR A 81 1.50 -8.29 -9.89
C TYR A 81 0.54 -8.46 -11.07
N ASN A 82 -0.09 -7.36 -11.49
CA ASN A 82 -1.09 -7.42 -12.57
C ASN A 82 -0.49 -7.90 -13.89
N ASP A 83 0.70 -7.44 -14.23
CA ASP A 83 1.40 -7.87 -15.44
C ASP A 83 1.74 -9.36 -15.37
N TYR A 84 2.20 -9.81 -14.20
CA TYR A 84 2.56 -11.22 -14.01
C TYR A 84 1.35 -12.14 -14.18
N VAL A 85 0.21 -11.80 -13.54
CA VAL A 85 -0.97 -12.68 -13.61
C VAL A 85 -1.60 -12.69 -14.99
N LYS A 86 -1.44 -11.62 -15.77
CA LYS A 86 -1.87 -11.60 -17.17
C LYS A 86 -0.95 -12.44 -18.04
N LYS A 87 0.36 -12.27 -17.86
CA LYS A 87 1.36 -12.95 -18.68
C LYS A 87 1.31 -14.46 -18.51
N TYR A 88 1.08 -14.93 -17.28
CA TYR A 88 1.10 -16.36 -16.97
C TYR A 88 -0.28 -16.91 -16.62
N ALA A 89 -1.34 -16.29 -17.15
CA ALA A 89 -2.71 -16.66 -16.84
C ALA A 89 -3.00 -18.17 -17.03
N GLU A 90 -2.40 -18.78 -18.05
CA GLU A 90 -2.61 -20.20 -18.35
C GLU A 90 -1.82 -21.13 -17.43
N LYS A 91 -0.89 -20.61 -16.64
CA LYS A 91 -0.04 -21.42 -15.76
C LYS A 91 -0.63 -21.60 -14.36
N PHE A 92 -1.72 -20.92 -14.05
CA PHE A 92 -2.34 -20.98 -12.73
C PHE A 92 -3.38 -22.09 -12.66
N ASP A 93 -3.49 -22.72 -11.49
CA ASP A 93 -4.49 -23.75 -11.23
C ASP A 93 -5.90 -23.15 -11.22
N SER A 94 -6.02 -21.89 -10.84
CA SER A 94 -7.28 -21.16 -10.89
C SER A 94 -7.00 -19.72 -11.31
N PRO A 95 -7.99 -19.06 -11.97
CA PRO A 95 -7.79 -17.68 -12.43
C PRO A 95 -7.43 -16.73 -11.29
N LYS A 96 -6.47 -15.85 -11.54
CA LYS A 96 -6.07 -14.80 -10.61
C LYS A 96 -6.69 -13.49 -11.06
N LYS A 97 -7.29 -12.77 -10.12
CA LYS A 97 -7.85 -11.45 -10.40
C LYS A 97 -6.76 -10.40 -10.28
N GLU A 98 -6.82 -9.41 -11.15
CA GLU A 98 -5.96 -8.25 -11.04
C GLU A 98 -6.30 -7.46 -9.79
N TRP A 99 -5.31 -6.78 -9.24
CA TRP A 99 -5.50 -5.90 -8.10
C TRP A 99 -5.81 -4.50 -8.63
N THR A 100 -7.05 -4.06 -8.47
CA THR A 100 -7.54 -2.84 -9.09
C THR A 100 -7.64 -1.63 -8.17
N THR A 101 -7.43 -1.82 -6.86
CA THR A 101 -7.48 -0.72 -5.89
C THR A 101 -6.34 0.26 -6.18
N THR A 102 -6.68 1.52 -6.41
CA THR A 102 -5.67 2.55 -6.68
C THR A 102 -5.10 3.13 -5.40
N SER A 103 -3.91 3.74 -5.49
CA SER A 103 -3.32 4.45 -4.36
C SER A 103 -4.23 5.57 -3.87
N HIS A 104 -4.92 6.25 -4.79
CA HIS A 104 -5.89 7.29 -4.44
C HIS A 104 -6.99 6.76 -3.53
N GLU A 105 -7.53 5.58 -3.84
CA GLU A 105 -8.56 4.95 -3.02
C GLU A 105 -8.05 4.63 -1.60
N ILE A 106 -6.80 4.20 -1.49
CA ILE A 106 -6.19 3.89 -0.19
C ILE A 106 -6.04 5.17 0.64
N VAL A 107 -5.58 6.25 0.01
CA VAL A 107 -5.46 7.55 0.67
C VAL A 107 -6.83 8.04 1.14
N GLU A 108 -7.87 7.90 0.31
CA GLU A 108 -9.23 8.25 0.69
C GLU A 108 -9.74 7.43 1.87
N TRP A 109 -9.46 6.13 1.88
CA TRP A 109 -9.86 5.27 3.00
C TRP A 109 -9.23 5.73 4.31
N ALA A 110 -7.94 6.00 4.27
CA ALA A 110 -7.21 6.47 5.45
C ALA A 110 -7.76 7.79 5.94
N TYR A 111 -8.05 8.71 5.02
CA TYR A 111 -8.61 10.01 5.34
C TYR A 111 -9.97 9.90 5.99
N ARG A 112 -10.86 9.12 5.40
CA ARG A 112 -12.21 8.91 5.92
C ARG A 112 -12.21 8.24 7.28
N PHE A 113 -11.37 7.22 7.43
CA PHE A 113 -11.26 6.50 8.69
C PHE A 113 -10.77 7.42 9.81
N TYR A 114 -9.75 8.22 9.52
CA TYR A 114 -9.17 9.14 10.49
C TYR A 114 -10.20 10.19 10.94
N ASN A 115 -11.00 10.68 10.03
CA ASN A 115 -11.97 11.75 10.31
C ASN A 115 -13.31 11.25 10.86
N LYS A 116 -13.49 9.95 11.00
CA LYS A 116 -14.72 9.37 11.56
C LYS A 116 -14.84 9.57 13.06
N GLU A 117 -13.75 9.94 13.68
CA GLU A 117 -13.75 10.23 15.09
C GLU A 117 -13.88 11.73 15.32
#